data_61d656cd95117cc827d95ba102f061a2
#
_entry.id   61d656cd95117cc827d95ba102f061a2
#
_cell.length_a   1.000
_cell.length_b   1.000
_cell.length_c   1.000
_cell.angle_alpha   90.00
_cell.angle_beta   90.00
_cell.angle_gamma   90.00
#
_symmetry.space_group_name_H-M   'P 1'
#
loop_
_entity.id
_entity.type
_entity.pdbx_description
1 polymer ?
#
loop_
_entity_poly.entity_id
_entity_poly.type
_entity_poly.pdbx_seq_one_letter_code
_entity_poly.pdbx_strand_id
1 'polypeptide(L)'
;VRGLVVARDDERLLRYSSAVRNHYVSGIATLDAVFENREALLRDHRRVREDAASLIRKSGQRDYFILESGSPQRAARLVRLLQRNSIEVHRVREPLFVQARRMLEGTAGEVAVPIGSYHVSLEQPAGRLARTLLDRHTDMGKDFIERQLTRHLNRLDDEIYDVTAWSLPLAWGTECLAAEGEVKVVSDPVKLSVEQDAYRFNPVEGGEVRGGGLAKVAYLVRGDADELPGVLSNLLNAG
;
A
#
# COMPACT_ATOMS: atom_id res chain seq x y z
N VAL A 1 -28.69 10.95 -19.93
CA VAL A 1 -27.71 11.53 -19.01
C VAL A 1 -27.39 12.90 -19.52
N ARG A 2 -27.88 13.95 -18.87
CA ARG A 2 -27.51 15.33 -19.17
C ARG A 2 -26.11 15.53 -18.62
N GLY A 3 -25.12 15.64 -19.52
CA GLY A 3 -23.74 15.92 -19.13
C GLY A 3 -23.64 17.28 -18.42
N LEU A 4 -22.72 17.35 -17.45
CA LEU A 4 -22.36 18.61 -16.81
C LEU A 4 -21.87 19.59 -17.90
N VAL A 5 -22.53 20.75 -17.97
CA VAL A 5 -22.08 21.84 -18.84
C VAL A 5 -21.00 22.60 -18.06
N VAL A 6 -19.75 22.43 -18.46
CA VAL A 6 -18.64 23.20 -17.89
C VAL A 6 -18.45 24.46 -18.76
N ALA A 7 -18.67 25.62 -18.17
CA ALA A 7 -18.30 26.89 -18.78
C ALA A 7 -16.78 27.08 -18.69
N ARG A 8 -16.15 27.44 -19.80
CA ARG A 8 -14.73 27.82 -19.83
C ARG A 8 -14.59 29.31 -19.59
N ASP A 9 -13.47 29.73 -19.06
CA ASP A 9 -13.15 31.15 -18.82
C ASP A 9 -13.16 31.99 -20.13
N ASP A 10 -12.96 31.33 -21.29
CA ASP A 10 -12.99 31.96 -22.61
C ASP A 10 -14.40 31.93 -23.25
N GLU A 11 -15.45 31.56 -22.50
CA GLU A 11 -16.85 31.43 -22.94
C GLU A 11 -17.09 30.50 -24.15
N ARG A 12 -16.09 29.74 -24.56
CA ARG A 12 -16.20 28.82 -25.71
C ARG A 12 -16.82 27.49 -25.29
N LEU A 13 -17.72 26.99 -26.13
CA LEU A 13 -18.30 25.66 -25.97
C LEU A 13 -17.25 24.57 -26.17
N LEU A 14 -16.99 23.77 -25.16
CA LEU A 14 -16.19 22.57 -25.30
C LEU A 14 -17.00 21.48 -26.00
N ARG A 15 -16.72 21.24 -27.27
CA ARG A 15 -17.37 20.17 -28.05
C ARG A 15 -16.66 18.85 -27.84
N TYR A 16 -17.41 17.76 -27.74
CA TYR A 16 -16.85 16.42 -27.63
C TYR A 16 -15.83 16.11 -28.74
N SER A 17 -16.15 16.50 -29.98
CA SER A 17 -15.23 16.33 -31.13
C SER A 17 -13.88 17.07 -30.94
N SER A 18 -13.91 18.24 -30.29
CA SER A 18 -12.67 18.98 -29.98
C SER A 18 -11.86 18.26 -28.91
N ALA A 19 -12.52 17.70 -27.88
CA ALA A 19 -11.87 16.90 -26.86
C ALA A 19 -11.22 15.64 -27.45
N VAL A 20 -11.94 14.90 -28.29
CA VAL A 20 -11.41 13.71 -28.98
C VAL A 20 -10.19 14.07 -29.84
N ARG A 21 -10.28 15.15 -30.61
CA ARG A 21 -9.14 15.62 -31.45
C ARG A 21 -7.94 15.98 -30.60
N ASN A 22 -8.15 16.71 -29.49
CA ASN A 22 -7.05 17.10 -28.59
C ASN A 22 -6.38 15.89 -27.98
N HIS A 23 -7.16 14.89 -27.50
CA HIS A 23 -6.61 13.65 -26.98
C HIS A 23 -5.83 12.87 -28.04
N TYR A 24 -6.34 12.78 -29.27
CA TYR A 24 -5.65 12.12 -30.37
C TYR A 24 -4.30 12.79 -30.68
N VAL A 25 -4.31 14.11 -30.87
CA VAL A 25 -3.09 14.87 -31.16
C VAL A 25 -2.09 14.79 -30.05
N SER A 26 -2.55 14.93 -28.78
CA SER A 26 -1.68 14.78 -27.60
C SER A 26 -1.11 13.37 -27.49
N GLY A 27 -1.92 12.34 -27.80
CA GLY A 27 -1.48 10.96 -27.79
C GLY A 27 -0.35 10.70 -28.80
N ILE A 28 -0.53 11.15 -30.05
CA ILE A 28 0.50 11.03 -31.12
C ILE A 28 1.76 11.80 -30.72
N ALA A 29 1.62 13.07 -30.32
CA ALA A 29 2.78 13.87 -29.88
C ALA A 29 3.54 13.25 -28.70
N THR A 30 2.83 12.61 -27.78
CA THR A 30 3.46 11.88 -26.66
C THR A 30 4.25 10.67 -27.17
N LEU A 31 3.68 9.89 -28.09
CA LEU A 31 4.38 8.75 -28.70
C LEU A 31 5.65 9.18 -29.45
N ASP A 32 5.56 10.24 -30.23
CA ASP A 32 6.70 10.80 -30.97
C ASP A 32 7.79 11.27 -29.98
N ALA A 33 7.41 12.01 -28.95
CA ALA A 33 8.36 12.49 -27.92
C ALA A 33 9.02 11.31 -27.17
N VAL A 34 8.28 10.27 -26.84
CA VAL A 34 8.83 9.06 -26.19
C VAL A 34 9.78 8.33 -27.16
N PHE A 35 9.42 8.23 -28.43
CA PHE A 35 10.26 7.56 -29.43
C PHE A 35 11.58 8.32 -29.63
N GLU A 36 11.53 9.62 -29.77
CA GLU A 36 12.72 10.47 -29.95
C GLU A 36 13.63 10.44 -28.71
N ASN A 37 13.05 10.39 -27.51
CA ASN A 37 13.80 10.45 -26.25
C ASN A 37 13.96 9.08 -25.57
N ARG A 38 13.65 7.96 -26.23
CA ARG A 38 13.60 6.62 -25.63
C ARG A 38 14.84 6.23 -24.83
N GLU A 39 16.03 6.56 -25.34
CA GLU A 39 17.29 6.20 -24.66
C GLU A 39 17.49 7.01 -23.37
N ALA A 40 17.17 8.31 -23.42
CA ALA A 40 17.24 9.18 -22.25
C ALA A 40 16.24 8.74 -21.18
N LEU A 41 15.01 8.46 -21.58
CA LEU A 41 13.95 7.99 -20.66
C LEU A 41 14.31 6.66 -20.00
N LEU A 42 14.85 5.71 -20.76
CA LEU A 42 15.28 4.41 -20.21
C LEU A 42 16.48 4.57 -19.26
N ARG A 43 17.43 5.44 -19.59
CA ARG A 43 18.58 5.74 -18.75
C ARG A 43 18.16 6.42 -17.45
N ASP A 44 17.26 7.38 -17.53
CA ASP A 44 16.72 8.08 -16.36
C ASP A 44 15.91 7.15 -15.46
N HIS A 45 15.09 6.28 -16.08
CA HIS A 45 14.33 5.26 -15.34
C HIS A 45 15.25 4.32 -14.55
N ARG A 46 16.34 3.87 -15.17
CA ARG A 46 17.36 3.06 -14.50
C ARG A 46 18.03 3.83 -13.37
N ARG A 47 18.50 5.06 -13.67
CA ARG A 47 19.18 5.91 -12.68
C ARG A 47 18.32 6.18 -11.45
N VAL A 48 17.04 6.49 -11.63
CA VAL A 48 16.10 6.71 -10.50
C VAL A 48 16.02 5.50 -9.57
N ARG A 49 16.08 4.28 -10.12
CA ARG A 49 16.07 3.04 -9.32
C ARG A 49 17.39 2.80 -8.59
N GLU A 50 18.50 3.05 -9.26
CA GLU A 50 19.84 2.94 -8.67
C GLU A 50 20.04 3.98 -7.55
N ASP A 51 19.64 5.22 -7.79
CA ASP A 51 19.69 6.31 -6.80
C ASP A 51 18.77 6.03 -5.60
N ALA A 52 17.62 5.40 -5.82
CA ALA A 52 16.69 5.04 -4.75
C ALA A 52 17.36 4.13 -3.71
N ALA A 53 18.06 3.10 -4.14
CA ALA A 53 18.80 2.21 -3.22
C ALA A 53 19.88 2.96 -2.42
N SER A 54 20.57 3.90 -3.06
CA SER A 54 21.60 4.70 -2.38
C SER A 54 21.02 5.66 -1.33
N LEU A 55 19.88 6.27 -1.62
CA LEU A 55 19.17 7.15 -0.69
C LEU A 55 18.62 6.38 0.50
N ILE A 56 18.10 5.17 0.28
CA ILE A 56 17.62 4.28 1.33
C ILE A 56 18.76 3.92 2.28
N ARG A 57 19.92 3.53 1.77
CA ARG A 57 21.10 3.25 2.61
C ARG A 57 21.52 4.44 3.48
N LYS A 58 21.32 5.67 3.00
CA LYS A 58 21.65 6.90 3.75
C LYS A 58 20.57 7.31 4.75
N SER A 59 19.33 6.85 4.58
CA SER A 59 18.20 7.29 5.42
C SER A 59 18.15 6.66 6.81
N GLY A 60 18.98 5.64 7.08
CA GLY A 60 18.97 4.91 8.35
C GLY A 60 17.82 3.92 8.52
N GLN A 61 16.77 4.02 7.74
CA GLN A 61 15.64 3.08 7.74
C GLN A 61 15.69 2.25 6.46
N ARG A 62 15.88 0.93 6.60
CA ARG A 62 16.09 0.03 5.47
C ARG A 62 15.08 -1.09 5.37
N ASP A 63 14.40 -1.39 6.46
CA ASP A 63 13.58 -2.60 6.56
C ASP A 63 12.25 -2.32 7.25
N TYR A 64 11.21 -2.99 6.76
CA TYR A 64 9.93 -3.10 7.44
C TYR A 64 9.62 -4.56 7.78
N PHE A 65 8.95 -4.75 8.92
CA PHE A 65 8.42 -6.06 9.31
C PHE A 65 6.92 -5.96 9.50
N ILE A 66 6.16 -6.84 8.86
CA ILE A 66 4.71 -6.96 9.02
C ILE A 66 4.47 -8.19 9.89
N LEU A 67 3.90 -7.97 11.07
CA LEU A 67 3.65 -9.02 12.04
C LEU A 67 2.29 -9.66 11.80
N GLU A 68 2.20 -10.96 12.05
CA GLU A 68 0.92 -11.69 12.02
C GLU A 68 0.14 -11.59 13.35
N SER A 69 0.70 -10.89 14.33
CA SER A 69 0.03 -10.62 15.59
C SER A 69 -1.26 -9.82 15.36
N GLY A 70 -2.35 -10.30 15.88
CA GLY A 70 -3.66 -9.67 15.71
C GLY A 70 -4.48 -10.33 14.60
N SER A 71 -4.18 -10.10 13.33
CA SER A 71 -4.89 -10.68 12.19
C SER A 71 -3.94 -11.18 11.10
N PRO A 72 -3.61 -12.48 11.08
CA PRO A 72 -2.79 -13.06 10.01
C PRO A 72 -3.36 -12.84 8.61
N GLN A 73 -4.69 -12.84 8.48
CA GLN A 73 -5.37 -12.62 7.21
C GLN A 73 -5.11 -11.20 6.67
N ARG A 74 -5.19 -10.17 7.53
CA ARG A 74 -4.91 -8.79 7.12
C ARG A 74 -3.46 -8.63 6.71
N ALA A 75 -2.53 -9.21 7.47
CA ALA A 75 -1.12 -9.22 7.13
C ALA A 75 -0.88 -9.88 5.75
N ALA A 76 -1.47 -11.05 5.51
CA ALA A 76 -1.36 -11.76 4.23
C ALA A 76 -1.97 -10.97 3.06
N ARG A 77 -3.12 -10.31 3.25
CA ARG A 77 -3.74 -9.45 2.23
C ARG A 77 -2.88 -8.23 1.93
N LEU A 78 -2.31 -7.59 2.95
CA LEU A 78 -1.37 -6.47 2.76
C LEU A 78 -0.16 -6.93 1.96
N VAL A 79 0.43 -8.07 2.30
CA VAL A 79 1.56 -8.66 1.57
C VAL A 79 1.20 -8.93 0.10
N ARG A 80 0.02 -9.49 -0.19
CA ARG A 80 -0.45 -9.67 -1.57
C ARG A 80 -0.55 -8.34 -2.33
N LEU A 81 -1.07 -7.30 -1.68
CA LEU A 81 -1.14 -5.97 -2.29
C LEU A 81 0.26 -5.43 -2.62
N LEU A 82 1.21 -5.57 -1.71
CA LEU A 82 2.60 -5.18 -1.95
C LEU A 82 3.21 -5.93 -3.13
N GLN A 83 3.04 -7.25 -3.19
CA GLN A 83 3.56 -8.09 -4.28
C GLN A 83 2.93 -7.76 -5.65
N ARG A 84 1.65 -7.40 -5.70
CA ARG A 84 1.00 -6.91 -6.94
C ARG A 84 1.64 -5.62 -7.47
N ASN A 85 2.25 -4.85 -6.59
CA ASN A 85 3.00 -3.65 -6.93
C ASN A 85 4.50 -3.93 -7.12
N SER A 86 4.86 -5.19 -7.37
CA SER A 86 6.25 -5.64 -7.60
C SER A 86 7.18 -5.37 -6.40
N ILE A 87 6.63 -5.30 -5.19
CA ILE A 87 7.41 -5.20 -3.96
C ILE A 87 7.76 -6.62 -3.51
N GLU A 88 9.04 -6.88 -3.35
CA GLU A 88 9.56 -8.14 -2.86
C GLU A 88 9.31 -8.25 -1.36
N VAL A 89 8.74 -9.38 -0.95
CA VAL A 89 8.44 -9.69 0.44
C VAL A 89 9.02 -11.04 0.79
N HIS A 90 9.64 -11.14 1.95
CA HIS A 90 10.26 -12.33 2.48
C HIS A 90 9.58 -12.81 3.75
N ARG A 91 9.77 -14.08 4.10
CA ARG A 91 9.29 -14.68 5.35
C ARG A 91 10.46 -14.87 6.30
N VAL A 92 10.37 -14.33 7.49
CA VAL A 92 11.40 -14.45 8.54
C VAL A 92 11.48 -15.90 9.01
N ARG A 93 12.70 -16.45 9.04
CA ARG A 93 12.98 -17.83 9.44
C ARG A 93 13.50 -17.98 10.85
N GLU A 94 14.13 -16.95 11.38
CA GLU A 94 14.67 -16.93 12.73
C GLU A 94 14.15 -15.72 13.48
N PRO A 95 13.78 -15.85 14.76
CA PRO A 95 13.32 -14.71 15.53
C PRO A 95 14.48 -13.74 15.76
N LEU A 96 14.19 -12.45 15.75
CA LEU A 96 15.19 -11.43 15.98
C LEU A 96 14.61 -10.28 16.80
N PHE A 97 15.50 -9.46 17.37
CA PHE A 97 15.14 -8.20 18.02
C PHE A 97 15.66 -7.05 17.15
N VAL A 98 14.84 -6.03 16.99
CA VAL A 98 15.18 -4.85 16.20
C VAL A 98 14.85 -3.57 16.95
N GLN A 99 15.68 -2.56 16.78
CA GLN A 99 15.28 -1.20 17.13
C GLN A 99 14.33 -0.71 16.05
N ALA A 100 13.09 -0.49 16.39
CA ALA A 100 12.06 -0.17 15.42
C ALA A 100 11.00 0.78 15.97
N ARG A 101 10.35 1.49 15.07
CA ARG A 101 9.13 2.24 15.33
C ARG A 101 7.91 1.39 14.98
N ARG A 102 7.01 1.24 15.94
CA ARG A 102 5.69 0.62 15.72
C ARG A 102 4.80 1.55 14.92
N MET A 103 4.29 1.09 13.79
CA MET A 103 3.56 1.96 12.88
C MET A 103 2.16 2.31 13.39
N LEU A 104 1.48 1.42 14.09
CA LEU A 104 0.16 1.70 14.67
C LEU A 104 0.25 2.69 15.83
N GLU A 105 1.15 2.47 16.76
CA GLU A 105 1.26 3.27 17.98
C GLU A 105 2.14 4.52 17.81
N GLY A 106 3.13 4.45 16.91
CA GLY A 106 4.13 5.50 16.71
C GLY A 106 5.28 5.47 17.73
N THR A 107 5.31 4.49 18.64
CA THR A 107 6.35 4.31 19.65
C THR A 107 7.60 3.69 19.06
N ALA A 108 8.77 4.07 19.55
CA ALA A 108 10.05 3.49 19.15
C ALA A 108 10.71 2.75 20.31
N GLY A 109 11.41 1.67 19.99
CA GLY A 109 12.12 0.85 20.98
C GLY A 109 12.56 -0.48 20.40
N GLU A 110 13.12 -1.31 21.26
CA GLU A 110 13.47 -2.68 20.90
C GLU A 110 12.22 -3.54 20.82
N VAL A 111 12.02 -4.21 19.70
CA VAL A 111 10.84 -5.02 19.42
C VAL A 111 11.27 -6.39 18.92
N ALA A 112 10.63 -7.45 19.44
CA ALA A 112 10.79 -8.79 18.93
C ALA A 112 10.04 -8.99 17.61
N VAL A 113 10.72 -9.54 16.61
CA VAL A 113 10.14 -9.99 15.35
C VAL A 113 10.06 -11.52 15.41
N PRO A 114 8.86 -12.09 15.53
CA PRO A 114 8.69 -13.54 15.59
C PRO A 114 9.01 -14.20 14.25
N ILE A 115 9.36 -15.49 14.32
CA ILE A 115 9.40 -16.38 13.15
C ILE A 115 8.05 -16.33 12.43
N GLY A 116 8.09 -16.33 11.09
CA GLY A 116 6.87 -16.24 10.30
C GLY A 116 6.37 -14.82 10.02
N SER A 117 6.96 -13.78 10.62
CA SER A 117 6.71 -12.39 10.21
C SER A 117 7.15 -12.16 8.77
N TYR A 118 6.56 -11.17 8.11
CA TYR A 118 6.99 -10.77 6.78
C TYR A 118 8.03 -9.66 6.86
N HIS A 119 9.04 -9.74 6.03
CA HIS A 119 10.12 -8.78 5.90
C HIS A 119 10.08 -8.11 4.52
N VAL A 120 10.15 -6.80 4.50
CA VAL A 120 10.23 -5.97 3.30
C VAL A 120 11.48 -5.12 3.38
N SER A 121 12.51 -5.51 2.66
CA SER A 121 13.69 -4.66 2.53
C SER A 121 13.41 -3.53 1.55
N LEU A 122 13.83 -2.33 1.90
CA LEU A 122 13.76 -1.17 1.00
C LEU A 122 14.90 -1.17 -0.04
N GLU A 123 15.92 -2.02 0.13
CA GLU A 123 17.03 -2.16 -0.83
C GLU A 123 16.63 -3.03 -2.02
N GLN A 124 15.49 -2.74 -2.63
CA GLN A 124 14.93 -3.41 -3.78
C GLN A 124 14.50 -2.40 -4.86
N PRO A 125 14.27 -2.80 -6.11
CA PRO A 125 13.85 -1.89 -7.18
C PRO A 125 12.59 -1.08 -6.86
N ALA A 126 11.63 -1.68 -6.14
CA ALA A 126 10.39 -1.06 -5.69
C ALA A 126 10.49 -0.40 -4.29
N GLY A 127 11.68 -0.26 -3.72
CA GLY A 127 11.88 0.20 -2.34
C GLY A 127 11.29 1.57 -2.04
N ARG A 128 11.33 2.52 -2.98
CA ARG A 128 10.69 3.84 -2.80
C ARG A 128 9.18 3.71 -2.69
N LEU A 129 8.56 2.89 -3.53
CA LEU A 129 7.13 2.62 -3.47
C LEU A 129 6.78 1.91 -2.17
N ALA A 130 7.56 0.89 -1.78
CA ALA A 130 7.38 0.19 -0.51
C ALA A 130 7.41 1.16 0.68
N ARG A 131 8.37 2.09 0.70
CA ARG A 131 8.45 3.12 1.74
C ARG A 131 7.21 4.02 1.75
N THR A 132 6.79 4.53 0.59
CA THR A 132 5.61 5.39 0.48
C THR A 132 4.34 4.71 1.00
N LEU A 133 4.17 3.42 0.70
CA LEU A 133 2.98 2.66 1.11
C LEU A 133 3.02 2.23 2.58
N LEU A 134 4.21 1.99 3.14
CA LEU A 134 4.36 1.46 4.50
C LEU A 134 4.69 2.53 5.54
N ASP A 135 5.16 3.70 5.14
CA ASP A 135 5.51 4.75 6.08
C ASP A 135 4.26 5.32 6.77
N ARG A 136 4.45 5.75 8.03
CA ARG A 136 3.39 6.35 8.84
C ARG A 136 3.08 7.78 8.43
N HIS A 137 4.10 8.52 8.02
CA HIS A 137 4.00 9.92 7.68
C HIS A 137 4.56 10.20 6.29
N THR A 138 3.81 10.96 5.53
CA THR A 138 4.28 11.50 4.26
C THR A 138 4.57 12.98 4.45
N ASP A 139 5.81 13.37 4.16
CA ASP A 139 6.18 14.79 4.16
C ASP A 139 5.61 15.46 2.92
N MET A 140 4.65 16.34 3.13
CA MET A 140 4.03 17.13 2.06
C MET A 140 4.77 18.43 1.74
N GLY A 141 5.87 18.70 2.45
CA GLY A 141 6.62 19.94 2.32
C GLY A 141 5.91 21.15 2.96
N LYS A 142 6.71 22.00 3.59
CA LYS A 142 6.20 23.18 4.34
C LYS A 142 5.43 24.14 3.44
N ASP A 143 5.96 24.43 2.26
CA ASP A 143 5.35 25.40 1.32
C ASP A 143 3.96 24.95 0.87
N PHE A 144 3.75 23.64 0.67
CA PHE A 144 2.44 23.10 0.34
C PHE A 144 1.47 23.24 1.51
N ILE A 145 1.90 22.89 2.72
CA ILE A 145 1.07 23.02 3.94
C ILE A 145 0.67 24.47 4.19
N GLU A 146 1.61 25.41 4.10
CA GLU A 146 1.35 26.84 4.27
C GLU A 146 0.37 27.37 3.21
N ARG A 147 0.51 26.93 1.97
CA ARG A 147 -0.41 27.28 0.90
C ARG A 147 -1.82 26.73 1.19
N GLN A 148 -1.97 25.48 1.62
CA GLN A 148 -3.26 24.91 1.96
C GLN A 148 -3.90 25.61 3.14
N LEU A 149 -3.14 25.93 4.18
CA LEU A 149 -3.61 26.72 5.32
C LEU A 149 -4.13 28.10 4.88
N THR A 150 -3.38 28.79 4.02
CA THR A 150 -3.78 30.10 3.46
C THR A 150 -5.07 29.99 2.66
N ARG A 151 -5.22 28.96 1.84
CA ARG A 151 -6.45 28.71 1.07
C ARG A 151 -7.63 28.46 1.99
N HIS A 152 -7.45 27.60 3.00
CA HIS A 152 -8.49 27.29 3.97
C HIS A 152 -8.97 28.55 4.75
N LEU A 153 -8.03 29.37 5.22
CA LEU A 153 -8.34 30.64 5.90
C LEU A 153 -9.10 31.63 5.00
N ASN A 154 -8.82 31.63 3.71
CA ASN A 154 -9.48 32.45 2.71
C ASN A 154 -10.76 31.82 2.13
N ARG A 155 -11.22 30.69 2.68
CA ARG A 155 -12.40 29.93 2.22
C ARG A 155 -12.34 29.54 0.74
N LEU A 156 -11.14 29.30 0.23
CA LEU A 156 -10.91 28.75 -1.10
C LEU A 156 -10.92 27.22 -1.01
N ASP A 157 -11.27 26.56 -2.11
CA ASP A 157 -11.26 25.10 -2.19
C ASP A 157 -9.86 24.55 -1.91
N ASP A 158 -9.80 23.43 -1.18
CA ASP A 158 -8.56 22.75 -0.90
C ASP A 158 -7.99 22.13 -2.19
N GLU A 159 -6.67 22.15 -2.33
CA GLU A 159 -5.97 21.47 -3.42
C GLU A 159 -5.67 19.99 -3.07
N ILE A 160 -6.09 19.56 -1.89
CA ILE A 160 -6.01 18.18 -1.45
C ILE A 160 -7.32 17.51 -1.85
N TYR A 161 -7.28 16.77 -2.94
CA TYR A 161 -8.38 15.95 -3.41
C TYR A 161 -7.86 14.56 -3.75
N ASP A 162 -8.75 13.60 -3.78
CA ASP A 162 -8.45 12.21 -4.16
C ASP A 162 -7.36 11.58 -3.29
N VAL A 163 -7.40 11.89 -1.98
CA VAL A 163 -6.43 11.36 -1.02
C VAL A 163 -6.71 9.89 -0.80
N THR A 164 -5.82 9.05 -1.30
CA THR A 164 -5.79 7.64 -0.94
C THR A 164 -5.11 7.45 0.42
N ALA A 165 -5.38 6.34 1.09
CA ALA A 165 -4.72 6.00 2.35
C ALA A 165 -3.20 5.84 2.13
N TRP A 166 -2.41 6.73 2.69
CA TRP A 166 -0.96 6.75 2.47
C TRP A 166 -0.22 5.72 3.31
N SER A 167 -0.71 5.41 4.50
CA SER A 167 -0.13 4.37 5.34
C SER A 167 -1.01 3.13 5.30
N LEU A 168 -0.61 2.14 4.52
CA LEU A 168 -1.34 0.87 4.47
C LEU A 168 -1.39 0.15 5.81
N PRO A 169 -0.31 0.13 6.65
CA PRO A 169 -0.40 -0.45 7.98
C PRO A 169 -1.49 0.19 8.84
N LEU A 170 -1.64 1.51 8.82
CA LEU A 170 -2.69 2.23 9.53
C LEU A 170 -4.08 1.94 8.94
N ALA A 171 -4.22 2.02 7.63
CA ALA A 171 -5.49 1.79 6.96
C ALA A 171 -6.02 0.35 7.15
N TRP A 172 -5.11 -0.62 7.25
CA TRP A 172 -5.46 -2.04 7.41
C TRP A 172 -5.45 -2.50 8.87
N GLY A 173 -5.04 -1.65 9.81
CA GLY A 173 -4.89 -2.02 11.21
C GLY A 173 -3.94 -3.21 11.40
N THR A 174 -2.85 -3.23 10.61
CA THR A 174 -1.87 -4.32 10.62
C THR A 174 -0.62 -3.85 11.34
N GLU A 175 -0.15 -4.62 12.33
CA GLU A 175 1.08 -4.30 13.05
C GLU A 175 2.27 -4.36 12.09
N CYS A 176 2.92 -3.24 11.93
CA CYS A 176 4.10 -3.08 11.09
C CYS A 176 5.19 -2.33 11.87
N LEU A 177 6.43 -2.75 11.70
CA LEU A 177 7.60 -2.17 12.33
C LEU A 177 8.48 -1.54 11.25
N ALA A 178 8.90 -0.30 11.46
CA ALA A 178 9.94 0.36 10.69
C ALA A 178 11.27 0.22 11.44
N ALA A 179 12.15 -0.65 10.96
CA ALA A 179 13.42 -0.91 11.62
C ALA A 179 14.43 0.20 11.37
N GLU A 180 15.17 0.56 12.41
CA GLU A 180 16.24 1.56 12.37
C GLU A 180 17.60 0.85 12.24
N GLY A 181 18.46 1.37 11.38
CA GLY A 181 19.79 0.81 11.13
C GLY A 181 19.80 -0.37 10.18
N GLU A 182 20.92 -1.08 10.16
CA GLU A 182 21.11 -2.28 9.35
C GLU A 182 20.69 -3.53 10.15
N VAL A 183 19.80 -4.32 9.59
CA VAL A 183 19.31 -5.54 10.23
C VAL A 183 19.72 -6.75 9.39
N LYS A 184 20.36 -7.73 10.03
CA LYS A 184 20.64 -9.02 9.38
C LYS A 184 19.43 -9.92 9.57
N VAL A 185 18.75 -10.23 8.47
CA VAL A 185 17.53 -11.04 8.48
C VAL A 185 17.75 -12.35 7.73
N VAL A 186 17.49 -13.46 8.41
CA VAL A 186 17.41 -14.77 7.76
C VAL A 186 15.97 -14.96 7.28
N SER A 187 15.77 -14.89 5.98
CA SER A 187 14.42 -14.93 5.40
C SER A 187 14.41 -15.58 4.01
N ASP A 188 13.24 -16.09 3.62
CA ASP A 188 13.00 -16.68 2.30
C ASP A 188 11.96 -15.86 1.52
N PRO A 189 12.08 -15.79 0.18
CA PRO A 189 11.09 -15.13 -0.66
C PRO A 189 9.70 -15.74 -0.48
N VAL A 190 8.68 -14.89 -0.30
CA VAL A 190 7.29 -15.33 -0.27
C VAL A 190 6.76 -15.40 -1.70
N LYS A 191 6.42 -16.60 -2.16
CA LYS A 191 5.67 -16.79 -3.40
C LYS A 191 4.19 -16.96 -3.04
N LEU A 192 3.44 -15.89 -3.10
CA LEU A 192 1.98 -16.01 -3.05
C LEU A 192 1.51 -16.37 -4.47
N SER A 193 0.68 -17.41 -4.59
CA SER A 193 0.09 -17.76 -5.87
C SER A 193 -0.74 -16.61 -6.41
N VAL A 194 -0.37 -16.09 -7.57
CA VAL A 194 -1.03 -14.95 -8.23
C VAL A 194 -2.37 -15.36 -8.84
N GLU A 195 -2.67 -16.66 -8.86
CA GLU A 195 -3.80 -17.26 -9.60
C GLU A 195 -5.17 -17.09 -8.98
N GLN A 196 -5.29 -16.42 -7.86
CA GLN A 196 -6.61 -16.23 -7.26
C GLN A 196 -7.10 -14.81 -7.50
N ASP A 197 -8.09 -14.71 -8.39
CA ASP A 197 -8.83 -13.50 -8.76
C ASP A 197 -9.03 -12.52 -7.61
N ALA A 198 -8.59 -11.30 -7.84
CA ALA A 198 -8.57 -10.20 -6.87
C ALA A 198 -9.95 -9.82 -6.33
N TYR A 199 -11.00 -10.31 -6.93
CA TYR A 199 -12.39 -9.97 -6.60
C TYR A 199 -13.21 -11.15 -6.08
N ARG A 200 -12.69 -12.38 -6.14
CA ARG A 200 -13.32 -13.48 -5.43
C ARG A 200 -12.82 -13.47 -3.99
N PHE A 201 -13.75 -13.39 -3.09
CA PHE A 201 -13.57 -13.62 -1.66
C PHE A 201 -13.15 -15.09 -1.50
N ASN A 202 -11.87 -15.38 -1.68
CA ASN A 202 -11.35 -16.69 -1.37
C ASN A 202 -10.91 -16.67 0.09
N PRO A 203 -11.41 -17.60 0.90
CA PRO A 203 -10.90 -17.77 2.24
C PRO A 203 -9.38 -17.96 2.14
N VAL A 204 -8.65 -17.24 2.98
CA VAL A 204 -7.18 -17.34 3.05
C VAL A 204 -6.84 -18.82 3.19
N GLU A 205 -6.01 -19.33 2.28
CA GLU A 205 -5.45 -20.67 2.43
C GLU A 205 -4.80 -20.78 3.82
N GLY A 206 -5.25 -21.71 4.64
CA GLY A 206 -4.73 -21.94 5.98
C GLY A 206 -5.75 -21.83 7.10
N GLY A 207 -7.01 -21.53 6.81
CA GLY A 207 -8.09 -21.70 7.78
C GLY A 207 -8.40 -23.19 7.98
N GLU A 208 -8.34 -23.66 9.21
CA GLU A 208 -8.65 -25.06 9.57
C GLU A 208 -9.80 -25.05 10.57
N VAL A 209 -10.84 -25.84 10.29
CA VAL A 209 -11.86 -26.13 11.29
C VAL A 209 -11.35 -27.25 12.17
N ARG A 210 -10.91 -26.90 13.39
CA ARG A 210 -10.47 -27.85 14.38
C ARG A 210 -11.65 -28.28 15.25
N GLY A 211 -11.91 -29.55 15.27
CA GLY A 211 -13.02 -30.15 16.01
C GLY A 211 -14.16 -30.56 15.07
N GLY A 212 -14.77 -31.67 15.36
CA GLY A 212 -15.91 -32.20 14.62
C GLY A 212 -17.18 -32.14 15.46
N GLY A 213 -18.29 -31.72 14.86
CA GLY A 213 -19.60 -31.79 15.45
C GLY A 213 -20.25 -30.41 15.71
N LEU A 214 -21.56 -30.44 15.94
CA LEU A 214 -22.32 -29.24 16.31
C LEU A 214 -21.92 -28.76 17.70
N ALA A 215 -21.77 -27.46 17.86
CA ALA A 215 -21.54 -26.87 19.18
C ALA A 215 -22.75 -27.16 20.09
N LYS A 216 -22.44 -27.62 21.31
CA LYS A 216 -23.48 -27.92 22.29
C LYS A 216 -23.97 -26.70 23.06
N VAL A 217 -23.18 -25.61 23.05
CA VAL A 217 -23.47 -24.41 23.85
C VAL A 217 -23.36 -23.14 23.00
N ALA A 218 -22.21 -22.86 22.39
CA ALA A 218 -21.98 -21.65 21.59
C ALA A 218 -20.74 -21.78 20.68
N TYR A 219 -20.70 -20.92 19.65
CA TYR A 219 -19.50 -20.67 18.84
C TYR A 219 -18.89 -19.34 19.25
N LEU A 220 -17.55 -19.31 19.41
CA LEU A 220 -16.81 -18.08 19.62
C LEU A 220 -16.18 -17.64 18.30
N VAL A 221 -16.53 -16.45 17.85
CA VAL A 221 -15.98 -15.84 16.64
C VAL A 221 -15.24 -14.56 17.03
N ARG A 222 -14.03 -14.37 16.52
CA ARG A 222 -13.27 -13.14 16.75
C ARG A 222 -13.97 -11.96 16.08
N GLY A 223 -14.22 -10.89 16.87
CA GLY A 223 -14.92 -9.71 16.39
C GLY A 223 -14.12 -8.83 15.42
N ASP A 224 -12.81 -9.05 15.32
CA ASP A 224 -11.88 -8.35 14.43
C ASP A 224 -11.61 -9.10 13.11
N ALA A 225 -12.26 -10.24 12.88
CA ALA A 225 -12.14 -10.97 11.62
C ALA A 225 -12.88 -10.24 10.50
N ASP A 226 -12.20 -10.03 9.38
CA ASP A 226 -12.79 -9.34 8.21
C ASP A 226 -14.00 -10.08 7.62
N GLU A 227 -14.07 -11.38 7.84
CA GLU A 227 -15.15 -12.28 7.40
C GLU A 227 -16.35 -12.29 8.34
N LEU A 228 -16.25 -11.67 9.53
CA LEU A 228 -17.31 -11.70 10.54
C LEU A 228 -18.68 -11.30 10.00
N PRO A 229 -18.84 -10.24 9.17
CA PRO A 229 -20.15 -9.90 8.62
C PRO A 229 -20.76 -11.00 7.77
N GLY A 230 -19.95 -11.69 6.96
CA GLY A 230 -20.40 -12.81 6.14
C GLY A 230 -20.78 -14.04 6.99
N VAL A 231 -19.99 -14.35 8.01
CA VAL A 231 -20.27 -15.45 8.95
C VAL A 231 -21.57 -15.17 9.70
N LEU A 232 -21.74 -13.96 10.24
CA LEU A 232 -22.96 -13.57 10.94
C LEU A 232 -24.20 -13.62 10.04
N SER A 233 -24.08 -13.12 8.81
CA SER A 233 -25.18 -13.18 7.82
C SER A 233 -25.58 -14.64 7.53
N ASN A 234 -24.61 -15.51 7.32
CA ASN A 234 -24.87 -16.93 7.07
C ASN A 234 -25.50 -17.63 8.28
N LEU A 235 -25.03 -17.34 9.49
CA LEU A 235 -25.60 -17.89 10.72
C LEU A 235 -27.05 -17.40 10.94
N LEU A 236 -27.32 -16.12 10.71
CA LEU A 236 -28.67 -15.54 10.83
C LEU A 236 -29.65 -16.10 9.77
N ASN A 237 -29.15 -16.42 8.59
CA ASN A 237 -29.97 -17.00 7.51
C ASN A 237 -30.20 -18.51 7.67
N ALA A 238 -29.37 -19.19 8.45
CA ALA A 238 -29.47 -20.61 8.72
C ALA A 238 -30.43 -20.96 9.88
N GLY A 239 -30.95 -19.95 10.61
CA GLY A 239 -31.86 -20.12 11.76
C GLY A 239 -31.07 -20.36 13.02
#